data_600bb1350e33f2c4f2d96b3c66b16e3b
#
_entry.id   600bb1350e33f2c4f2d96b3c66b16e3b
#
_cell.length_a   1.000
_cell.length_b   1.000
_cell.length_c   1.000
_cell.angle_alpha   90.00
_cell.angle_beta   90.00
_cell.angle_gamma   90.00
#
_symmetry.space_group_name_H-M   'P 1'
#
loop_
_entity.id
_entity.type
_entity.pdbx_description
1 polymer ?
#
loop_
_entity_poly.entity_id
_entity_poly.type
_entity_poly.pdbx_seq_one_letter_code
_entity_poly.pdbx_strand_id
1 'polypeptide(L)'
;MNLKTFNFYQYVKDKIPKQTQEAFFYANNETYRDLKVDFPFRTTHYGIGINYGKGNSKCRLGSRDYLLGNGSLTTLGPGIVTCWDNAYDLKNETIFFTDKLFRNIKILPLQTLPFFMHGGNHMIKVPGEELENLKGLFLNIKTFSNNHPVLQGLVFSLVQYIQQLHNLLPEENTTVPQELLTRKFRTLVARNFIESKEVGFYAARLHITPKYLSEVLVETTGKTAKELINEHIFLEARSLLKQTPMTIKEIAYWLGFEDQSYFVRAFKRHIGTTPMDYRKA
;
A
#
# COMPACT_ATOMS: atom_id res chain seq x y z
N MET A 1 -18.08 13.63 8.83
CA MET A 1 -17.25 14.59 8.10
C MET A 1 -16.50 13.82 7.02
N ASN A 2 -16.92 13.94 5.75
CA ASN A 2 -16.27 13.23 4.65
C ASN A 2 -14.87 13.84 4.46
N LEU A 3 -13.87 13.14 4.96
CA LEU A 3 -12.48 13.44 4.71
C LEU A 3 -12.25 13.35 3.20
N LYS A 4 -11.92 14.46 2.58
CA LYS A 4 -11.29 14.47 1.26
C LYS A 4 -9.96 13.74 1.43
N THR A 5 -10.00 12.42 1.30
CA THR A 5 -8.81 11.57 1.25
C THR A 5 -8.03 12.03 0.04
N PHE A 6 -6.92 12.69 0.27
CA PHE A 6 -6.02 13.06 -0.79
C PHE A 6 -5.53 11.76 -1.44
N ASN A 7 -5.65 11.69 -2.72
CA ASN A 7 -5.56 10.49 -3.51
C ASN A 7 -4.37 10.61 -4.44
N PHE A 8 -3.54 9.59 -4.50
CA PHE A 8 -2.44 9.51 -5.46
C PHE A 8 -2.92 9.80 -6.89
N TYR A 9 -4.10 9.31 -7.25
CA TYR A 9 -4.76 9.66 -8.51
C TYR A 9 -4.92 11.18 -8.69
N GLN A 10 -5.37 11.91 -7.68
CA GLN A 10 -5.52 13.36 -7.78
C GLN A 10 -4.16 14.04 -7.97
N TYR A 11 -3.15 13.62 -7.24
CA TYR A 11 -1.79 14.12 -7.39
C TYR A 11 -1.22 13.86 -8.80
N VAL A 12 -1.45 12.69 -9.37
CA VAL A 12 -1.07 12.35 -10.74
C VAL A 12 -1.86 13.17 -11.74
N LYS A 13 -3.18 13.28 -11.58
CA LYS A 13 -4.08 14.03 -12.45
C LYS A 13 -3.73 15.52 -12.52
N ASP A 14 -3.38 16.11 -11.39
CA ASP A 14 -3.03 17.54 -11.33
C ASP A 14 -1.71 17.82 -12.08
N LYS A 15 -0.80 16.86 -12.13
CA LYS A 15 0.51 16.98 -12.80
C LYS A 15 0.53 16.46 -14.23
N ILE A 16 -0.21 15.38 -14.51
CA ILE A 16 -0.24 14.71 -15.82
C ILE A 16 -1.71 14.45 -16.24
N PRO A 17 -2.52 15.49 -16.48
CA PRO A 17 -3.97 15.32 -16.69
C PRO A 17 -4.33 14.51 -17.93
N LYS A 18 -3.49 14.49 -18.96
CA LYS A 18 -3.76 13.78 -20.23
C LYS A 18 -3.63 12.25 -20.13
N GLN A 19 -3.00 11.73 -19.08
CA GLN A 19 -2.71 10.29 -18.92
C GLN A 19 -3.61 9.62 -17.88
N THR A 20 -4.50 10.37 -17.23
CA THR A 20 -5.27 9.87 -16.10
C THR A 20 -6.77 9.90 -16.38
N GLN A 21 -7.40 8.73 -16.30
CA GLN A 21 -8.85 8.57 -16.26
C GLN A 21 -9.27 8.13 -14.86
N GLU A 22 -10.44 8.57 -14.39
CA GLU A 22 -10.91 8.26 -13.03
C GLU A 22 -11.06 6.74 -12.77
N ALA A 23 -11.39 5.97 -13.80
CA ALA A 23 -11.58 4.55 -13.70
C ALA A 23 -10.29 3.74 -13.86
N PHE A 24 -9.28 4.33 -14.53
CA PHE A 24 -8.03 3.65 -14.88
C PHE A 24 -6.92 4.66 -15.17
N PHE A 25 -5.69 4.36 -14.76
CA PHE A 25 -4.49 5.00 -15.28
C PHE A 25 -3.28 4.07 -15.17
N TYR A 26 -2.28 4.33 -16.01
CA TYR A 26 -1.04 3.61 -16.08
C TYR A 26 0.11 4.48 -15.58
N ALA A 27 1.04 3.88 -14.86
CA ALA A 27 2.26 4.53 -14.38
C ALA A 27 3.47 3.59 -14.56
N ASN A 28 4.64 4.16 -14.79
CA ASN A 28 5.90 3.45 -14.85
C ASN A 28 6.98 4.24 -14.07
N ASN A 29 8.21 3.74 -14.06
CA ASN A 29 9.32 4.41 -13.39
C ASN A 29 9.57 5.86 -13.88
N GLU A 30 9.32 6.16 -15.16
CA GLU A 30 9.40 7.53 -15.68
C GLU A 30 8.32 8.41 -15.03
N THR A 31 7.08 7.91 -14.98
CA THR A 31 5.97 8.58 -14.30
C THR A 31 6.31 8.93 -12.84
N TYR A 32 6.85 7.97 -12.09
CA TYR A 32 7.22 8.19 -10.68
C TYR A 32 8.36 9.18 -10.54
N ARG A 33 9.36 9.13 -11.41
CA ARG A 33 10.47 10.09 -11.43
C ARG A 33 9.99 11.50 -11.74
N ASP A 34 9.19 11.66 -12.78
CA ASP A 34 8.70 12.97 -13.23
C ASP A 34 7.77 13.61 -12.18
N LEU A 35 7.03 12.77 -11.45
CA LEU A 35 6.19 13.19 -10.33
C LEU A 35 6.96 13.40 -9.03
N LYS A 36 8.25 13.01 -8.95
CA LYS A 36 9.07 13.04 -7.74
C LYS A 36 8.38 12.34 -6.56
N VAL A 37 7.90 11.11 -6.80
CA VAL A 37 7.19 10.33 -5.77
C VAL A 37 8.24 9.61 -4.91
N ASP A 38 8.79 10.30 -3.95
CA ASP A 38 9.78 9.84 -2.95
C ASP A 38 9.22 9.83 -1.53
N PHE A 39 7.90 9.90 -1.40
CA PHE A 39 7.18 9.97 -0.13
C PHE A 39 6.10 8.89 -0.04
N PRO A 40 5.68 8.53 1.19
CA PRO A 40 4.55 7.62 1.37
C PRO A 40 3.28 8.19 0.76
N PHE A 41 2.59 7.39 -0.03
CA PHE A 41 1.32 7.78 -0.62
C PHE A 41 0.24 6.73 -0.40
N ARG A 42 -1.01 7.17 -0.49
CA ARG A 42 -2.20 6.34 -0.44
C ARG A 42 -2.96 6.52 -1.74
N THR A 43 -3.49 5.43 -2.25
CA THR A 43 -4.39 5.47 -3.42
C THR A 43 -5.80 5.07 -3.04
N THR A 44 -6.79 5.59 -3.75
CA THR A 44 -8.18 5.12 -3.72
C THR A 44 -8.44 4.06 -4.79
N HIS A 45 -7.43 3.75 -5.58
CA HIS A 45 -7.48 2.77 -6.65
C HIS A 45 -6.86 1.45 -6.18
N TYR A 46 -7.27 0.35 -6.78
CA TYR A 46 -6.50 -0.87 -6.79
C TYR A 46 -5.26 -0.64 -7.64
N GLY A 47 -4.11 -1.11 -7.17
CA GLY A 47 -2.84 -1.04 -7.90
C GLY A 47 -2.31 -2.45 -8.14
N ILE A 48 -1.85 -2.72 -9.36
CA ILE A 48 -1.11 -3.92 -9.72
C ILE A 48 0.16 -3.49 -10.41
N GLY A 49 1.31 -3.84 -9.84
CA GLY A 49 2.62 -3.47 -10.34
C GLY A 49 3.47 -4.69 -10.66
N ILE A 50 4.22 -4.62 -11.75
CA ILE A 50 5.21 -5.62 -12.16
C ILE A 50 6.59 -4.97 -12.20
N ASN A 51 7.58 -5.64 -11.63
CA ASN A 51 8.96 -5.16 -11.62
C ASN A 51 9.83 -6.14 -12.42
N TYR A 52 10.58 -5.58 -13.37
CA TYR A 52 11.54 -6.32 -14.17
C TYR A 52 12.76 -5.45 -14.44
N GLY A 53 13.92 -6.00 -14.21
CA GLY A 53 15.21 -5.29 -14.33
C GLY A 53 16.24 -5.87 -13.40
N LYS A 54 17.49 -5.39 -13.54
CA LYS A 54 18.63 -5.88 -12.77
C LYS A 54 18.80 -5.03 -11.51
N GLY A 55 17.95 -4.94 -10.64
CA GLY A 55 18.12 -4.13 -9.42
C GLY A 55 17.20 -4.61 -8.33
N ASN A 56 17.47 -4.17 -7.12
CA ASN A 56 16.60 -4.39 -5.99
C ASN A 56 16.26 -3.03 -5.36
N SER A 57 15.01 -2.84 -5.00
CA SER A 57 14.55 -1.65 -4.28
C SER A 57 13.73 -2.09 -3.07
N LYS A 58 13.90 -1.37 -1.97
CA LYS A 58 13.04 -1.58 -0.81
C LYS A 58 11.74 -0.82 -1.00
N CYS A 59 10.65 -1.45 -0.63
CA CYS A 59 9.36 -0.77 -0.53
C CYS A 59 8.62 -1.23 0.71
N ARG A 60 7.75 -0.35 1.20
CA ARG A 60 6.76 -0.68 2.22
C ARG A 60 5.37 -0.66 1.59
N LEU A 61 4.66 -1.77 1.67
CA LEU A 61 3.28 -1.91 1.22
C LEU A 61 2.41 -2.20 2.45
N GLY A 62 1.59 -1.24 2.82
CA GLY A 62 0.88 -1.28 4.10
C GLY A 62 1.84 -1.34 5.29
N SER A 63 1.77 -2.42 6.04
CA SER A 63 2.59 -2.61 7.25
C SER A 63 3.80 -3.52 7.06
N ARG A 64 4.14 -3.92 5.84
CA ARG A 64 5.25 -4.83 5.54
C ARG A 64 6.28 -4.20 4.62
N ASP A 65 7.55 -4.51 4.91
CA ASP A 65 8.66 -4.17 4.03
C ASP A 65 8.92 -5.34 3.07
N TYR A 66 9.20 -5.01 1.81
CA TYR A 66 9.52 -5.96 0.75
C TYR A 66 10.77 -5.54 0.01
N LEU A 67 11.51 -6.52 -0.50
CA LEU A 67 12.62 -6.30 -1.42
C LEU A 67 12.12 -6.63 -2.83
N LEU A 68 11.96 -5.59 -3.64
CA LEU A 68 11.55 -5.72 -5.03
C LEU A 68 12.74 -6.01 -5.91
N GLY A 69 12.54 -6.83 -6.90
CA GLY A 69 13.51 -7.13 -7.94
C GLY A 69 12.83 -7.70 -9.18
N ASN A 70 13.60 -8.26 -10.08
CA ASN A 70 13.05 -8.89 -11.30
C ASN A 70 12.00 -9.95 -10.93
N GLY A 71 10.83 -9.88 -11.53
CA GLY A 71 9.72 -10.81 -11.29
C GLY A 71 8.93 -10.53 -9.99
N SER A 72 9.10 -9.38 -9.36
CA SER A 72 8.22 -9.00 -8.26
C SER A 72 6.90 -8.45 -8.80
N LEU A 73 5.80 -9.14 -8.52
CA LEU A 73 4.43 -8.69 -8.76
C LEU A 73 3.90 -8.10 -7.46
N THR A 74 3.45 -6.85 -7.49
CA THR A 74 2.93 -6.13 -6.34
C THR A 74 1.45 -5.81 -6.51
N THR A 75 0.71 -5.82 -5.40
CA THR A 75 -0.73 -5.52 -5.38
C THR A 75 -1.06 -4.56 -4.26
N LEU A 76 -1.94 -3.61 -4.51
CA LEU A 76 -2.40 -2.62 -3.54
C LEU A 76 -3.92 -2.50 -3.59
N GLY A 77 -4.56 -2.58 -2.44
CA GLY A 77 -5.96 -2.20 -2.31
C GLY A 77 -6.13 -0.72 -1.97
N PRO A 78 -7.34 -0.16 -2.16
CA PRO A 78 -7.66 1.20 -1.77
C PRO A 78 -7.36 1.46 -0.29
N GLY A 79 -6.76 2.60 0.00
CA GLY A 79 -6.46 3.01 1.37
C GLY A 79 -5.15 2.45 1.94
N ILE A 80 -4.47 1.54 1.25
CA ILE A 80 -3.17 1.03 1.68
C ILE A 80 -2.10 2.07 1.39
N VAL A 81 -1.38 2.48 2.43
CA VAL A 81 -0.24 3.39 2.27
C VAL A 81 0.97 2.61 1.78
N THR A 82 1.64 3.16 0.80
CA THR A 82 2.87 2.60 0.23
C THR A 82 4.00 3.62 0.23
N CYS A 83 5.23 3.15 0.38
CA CYS A 83 6.44 3.96 0.29
C CYS A 83 7.50 3.16 -0.45
N TRP A 84 8.20 3.82 -1.37
CA TRP A 84 9.22 3.21 -2.22
C TRP A 84 10.55 3.92 -1.99
N ASP A 85 11.58 3.17 -1.69
CA ASP A 85 12.94 3.67 -1.62
C ASP A 85 13.58 3.48 -3.01
N ASN A 86 13.99 4.60 -3.65
CA ASN A 86 14.63 4.59 -4.98
C ASN A 86 13.81 3.85 -6.06
N ALA A 87 12.51 4.18 -6.18
CA ALA A 87 11.61 3.61 -7.19
C ALA A 87 12.11 3.79 -8.64
N TYR A 88 13.14 4.60 -8.84
CA TYR A 88 13.66 4.98 -10.16
C TYR A 88 14.66 3.97 -10.75
N ASP A 89 15.25 3.13 -9.91
CA ASP A 89 16.30 2.18 -10.32
C ASP A 89 15.71 0.86 -10.86
N LEU A 90 14.44 0.63 -10.62
CA LEU A 90 13.73 -0.55 -11.13
C LEU A 90 12.93 -0.20 -12.38
N LYS A 91 13.00 -1.08 -13.36
CA LYS A 91 12.03 -1.05 -14.44
C LYS A 91 10.71 -1.60 -13.93
N ASN A 92 9.73 -0.72 -13.72
CA ASN A 92 8.41 -1.09 -13.23
C ASN A 92 7.30 -0.58 -14.14
N GLU A 93 6.19 -1.27 -14.12
CA GLU A 93 4.93 -0.85 -14.69
C GLU A 93 3.83 -1.11 -13.67
N THR A 94 2.93 -0.15 -13.50
CA THR A 94 1.83 -0.25 -12.56
C THR A 94 0.55 0.23 -13.22
N ILE A 95 -0.51 -0.53 -13.09
CA ILE A 95 -1.86 -0.09 -13.42
C ILE A 95 -2.63 0.24 -12.15
N PHE A 96 -3.41 1.30 -12.24
CA PHE A 96 -4.33 1.71 -11.19
C PHE A 96 -5.76 1.73 -11.75
N PHE A 97 -6.70 1.13 -11.04
CA PHE A 97 -8.10 1.05 -11.48
C PHE A 97 -9.08 1.07 -10.30
N THR A 98 -10.33 1.39 -10.58
CA THR A 98 -11.41 1.37 -9.58
C THR A 98 -12.51 0.39 -9.99
N ASP A 99 -13.43 0.08 -9.07
CA ASP A 99 -14.63 -0.72 -9.38
C ASP A 99 -15.46 -0.11 -10.52
N LYS A 100 -15.31 1.19 -10.78
CA LYS A 100 -16.00 1.87 -11.90
C LYS A 100 -15.63 1.29 -13.26
N LEU A 101 -14.43 0.71 -13.39
CA LEU A 101 -14.01 0.02 -14.62
C LEU A 101 -14.92 -1.15 -14.94
N PHE A 102 -15.55 -1.79 -13.95
CA PHE A 102 -16.32 -3.03 -14.08
C PHE A 102 -17.83 -2.83 -13.92
N ARG A 103 -18.36 -1.61 -14.02
CA ARG A 103 -19.78 -1.30 -13.77
C ARG A 103 -20.77 -2.21 -14.49
N ASN A 104 -20.42 -2.69 -15.67
CA ASN A 104 -21.28 -3.49 -16.55
C ASN A 104 -20.96 -4.99 -16.53
N ILE A 105 -20.05 -5.43 -15.66
CA ILE A 105 -19.66 -6.84 -15.52
C ILE A 105 -19.83 -7.25 -14.05
N LYS A 106 -20.45 -8.41 -13.84
CA LYS A 106 -20.52 -9.00 -12.51
C LYS A 106 -19.19 -9.65 -12.20
N ILE A 107 -18.38 -9.02 -11.36
CA ILE A 107 -17.12 -9.55 -10.84
C ILE A 107 -17.24 -9.86 -9.35
N LEU A 108 -16.32 -10.67 -8.83
CA LEU A 108 -16.14 -10.79 -7.38
C LEU A 108 -15.75 -9.42 -6.81
N PRO A 109 -16.27 -9.05 -5.63
CA PRO A 109 -15.88 -7.80 -4.99
C PRO A 109 -14.36 -7.77 -4.79
N LEU A 110 -13.65 -6.89 -5.51
CA LEU A 110 -12.19 -6.81 -5.48
C LEU A 110 -11.64 -6.65 -4.06
N GLN A 111 -12.39 -5.95 -3.21
CA GLN A 111 -12.05 -5.75 -1.81
C GLN A 111 -12.01 -7.03 -0.96
N THR A 112 -12.56 -8.15 -1.46
CA THR A 112 -12.52 -9.45 -0.77
C THR A 112 -11.32 -10.29 -1.16
N LEU A 113 -10.58 -9.88 -2.21
CA LEU A 113 -9.38 -10.58 -2.64
C LEU A 113 -8.23 -10.35 -1.64
N PRO A 114 -7.63 -11.42 -1.08
CA PRO A 114 -6.65 -11.30 0.02
C PRO A 114 -5.49 -10.36 -0.29
N PHE A 115 -5.03 -10.34 -1.54
CA PHE A 115 -3.90 -9.52 -1.98
C PHE A 115 -4.24 -8.02 -2.14
N PHE A 116 -5.51 -7.64 -2.07
CA PHE A 116 -5.95 -6.24 -2.00
C PHE A 116 -6.37 -5.81 -0.58
N MET A 117 -6.41 -6.73 0.38
CA MET A 117 -6.83 -6.43 1.74
C MET A 117 -5.68 -5.88 2.58
N HIS A 118 -5.98 -5.00 3.53
CA HIS A 118 -5.03 -4.59 4.55
C HIS A 118 -4.46 -5.81 5.28
N GLY A 119 -3.11 -5.87 5.40
CA GLY A 119 -2.41 -7.00 6.02
C GLY A 119 -2.28 -8.25 5.15
N GLY A 120 -2.76 -8.20 3.90
CA GLY A 120 -2.55 -9.25 2.91
C GLY A 120 -1.09 -9.39 2.48
N ASN A 121 -0.81 -10.41 1.69
CA ASN A 121 0.48 -10.50 0.99
C ASN A 121 0.41 -9.65 -0.28
N HIS A 122 1.10 -8.52 -0.27
CA HIS A 122 1.08 -7.53 -1.34
C HIS A 122 2.19 -7.74 -2.39
N MET A 123 3.01 -8.77 -2.26
CA MET A 123 4.06 -9.06 -3.20
C MET A 123 4.25 -10.56 -3.32
N ILE A 124 4.33 -11.04 -4.55
CA ILE A 124 4.76 -12.40 -4.88
C ILE A 124 5.89 -12.33 -5.89
N LYS A 125 6.77 -13.33 -5.82
CA LYS A 125 7.82 -13.55 -6.81
C LYS A 125 7.30 -14.50 -7.87
N VAL A 126 7.21 -14.03 -9.11
CA VAL A 126 6.73 -14.86 -10.22
C VAL A 126 7.89 -15.50 -10.99
N PRO A 127 7.75 -16.77 -11.42
CA PRO A 127 8.70 -17.42 -12.30
C PRO A 127 8.89 -16.69 -13.64
N GLY A 128 9.98 -16.98 -14.35
CA GLY A 128 10.32 -16.28 -15.60
C GLY A 128 9.26 -16.40 -16.69
N GLU A 129 8.64 -17.57 -16.85
CA GLU A 129 7.57 -17.80 -17.83
C GLU A 129 6.33 -16.95 -17.50
N GLU A 130 5.92 -16.96 -16.23
CA GLU A 130 4.79 -16.15 -15.75
C GLU A 130 5.08 -14.66 -15.86
N LEU A 131 6.34 -14.26 -15.70
CA LEU A 131 6.77 -12.89 -15.91
C LEU A 131 6.56 -12.43 -17.35
N GLU A 132 6.87 -13.26 -18.33
CA GLU A 132 6.66 -12.94 -19.75
C GLU A 132 5.15 -12.85 -20.08
N ASN A 133 4.34 -13.75 -19.55
CA ASN A 133 2.88 -13.70 -19.68
C ASN A 133 2.29 -12.40 -19.11
N LEU A 134 2.76 -12.00 -17.91
CA LEU A 134 2.36 -10.74 -17.29
C LEU A 134 2.78 -9.51 -18.12
N LYS A 135 4.00 -9.49 -18.65
CA LYS A 135 4.47 -8.42 -19.56
C LYS A 135 3.57 -8.29 -20.78
N GLY A 136 3.17 -9.42 -21.37
CA GLY A 136 2.24 -9.44 -22.50
C GLY A 136 0.88 -8.82 -22.15
N LEU A 137 0.34 -9.16 -20.97
CA LEU A 137 -0.92 -8.56 -20.48
C LEU A 137 -0.77 -7.07 -20.23
N PHE A 138 0.31 -6.61 -19.58
CA PHE A 138 0.57 -5.19 -19.33
C PHE A 138 0.72 -4.40 -20.63
N LEU A 139 1.41 -4.97 -21.64
CA LEU A 139 1.53 -4.35 -22.96
C LEU A 139 0.16 -4.18 -23.62
N ASN A 140 -0.69 -5.22 -23.61
CA ASN A 140 -2.04 -5.14 -24.14
C ASN A 140 -2.91 -4.12 -23.39
N ILE A 141 -2.87 -4.13 -22.06
CA ILE A 141 -3.59 -3.13 -21.23
C ILE A 141 -3.17 -1.71 -21.60
N LYS A 142 -1.87 -1.46 -21.76
CA LYS A 142 -1.35 -0.17 -22.19
C LYS A 142 -1.84 0.22 -23.58
N THR A 143 -1.74 -0.71 -24.54
CA THR A 143 -2.14 -0.49 -25.93
C THR A 143 -3.64 -0.16 -26.05
N PHE A 144 -4.48 -0.86 -25.29
CA PHE A 144 -5.93 -0.70 -25.36
C PHE A 144 -6.50 0.18 -24.24
N SER A 145 -5.67 0.98 -23.59
CA SER A 145 -6.08 1.83 -22.45
C SER A 145 -7.25 2.80 -22.75
N ASN A 146 -7.40 3.21 -24.00
CA ASN A 146 -8.50 4.06 -24.44
C ASN A 146 -9.71 3.30 -25.00
N ASN A 147 -9.63 1.96 -25.11
CA ASN A 147 -10.73 1.11 -25.56
C ASN A 147 -11.39 0.45 -24.33
N HIS A 148 -12.39 1.11 -23.78
CA HIS A 148 -12.97 0.72 -22.49
C HIS A 148 -13.44 -0.76 -22.41
N PRO A 149 -14.20 -1.33 -23.40
CA PRO A 149 -14.58 -2.74 -23.33
C PRO A 149 -13.41 -3.71 -23.34
N VAL A 150 -12.40 -3.46 -24.17
CA VAL A 150 -11.19 -4.31 -24.27
C VAL A 150 -10.36 -4.17 -22.99
N LEU A 151 -10.14 -2.94 -22.53
CA LEU A 151 -9.42 -2.67 -21.28
C LEU A 151 -10.06 -3.39 -20.08
N GLN A 152 -11.38 -3.33 -19.98
CA GLN A 152 -12.14 -3.99 -18.92
C GLN A 152 -11.89 -5.51 -18.91
N GLY A 153 -11.94 -6.16 -20.07
CA GLY A 153 -11.66 -7.59 -20.21
C GLY A 153 -10.22 -7.95 -19.85
N LEU A 154 -9.26 -7.14 -20.29
CA LEU A 154 -7.83 -7.36 -20.01
C LEU A 154 -7.50 -7.20 -18.52
N VAL A 155 -8.02 -6.16 -17.87
CA VAL A 155 -7.80 -5.96 -16.42
C VAL A 155 -8.49 -7.05 -15.62
N PHE A 156 -9.70 -7.48 -16.02
CA PHE A 156 -10.36 -8.63 -15.41
C PHE A 156 -9.52 -9.90 -15.51
N SER A 157 -9.01 -10.21 -16.71
CA SER A 157 -8.14 -11.37 -16.94
C SER A 157 -6.88 -11.31 -16.09
N LEU A 158 -6.25 -10.14 -15.98
CA LEU A 158 -5.09 -9.94 -15.13
C LEU A 158 -5.41 -10.22 -13.64
N VAL A 159 -6.53 -9.72 -13.12
CA VAL A 159 -6.94 -9.98 -11.73
C VAL A 159 -7.16 -11.48 -11.49
N GLN A 160 -7.84 -12.19 -12.42
CA GLN A 160 -8.05 -13.64 -12.31
C GLN A 160 -6.70 -14.40 -12.36
N TYR A 161 -5.79 -13.97 -13.23
CA TYR A 161 -4.48 -14.59 -13.34
C TYR A 161 -3.65 -14.40 -12.05
N ILE A 162 -3.67 -13.22 -11.47
CA ILE A 162 -3.03 -12.96 -10.18
C ILE A 162 -3.64 -13.82 -9.07
N GLN A 163 -4.96 -13.97 -9.05
CA GLN A 163 -5.63 -14.86 -8.09
C GLN A 163 -5.16 -16.31 -8.24
N GLN A 164 -5.02 -16.79 -9.47
CA GLN A 164 -4.46 -18.12 -9.74
C GLN A 164 -3.01 -18.24 -9.25
N LEU A 165 -2.16 -17.25 -9.55
CA LEU A 165 -0.77 -17.22 -9.08
C LEU A 165 -0.69 -17.20 -7.55
N HIS A 166 -1.52 -16.45 -6.86
CA HIS A 166 -1.59 -16.45 -5.39
C HIS A 166 -2.03 -17.80 -4.82
N ASN A 167 -2.85 -18.57 -5.54
CA ASN A 167 -3.29 -19.89 -5.10
C ASN A 167 -2.21 -20.98 -5.37
N LEU A 168 -1.45 -20.83 -6.43
CA LEU A 168 -0.41 -21.79 -6.85
C LEU A 168 0.93 -21.57 -6.16
N LEU A 169 1.31 -20.30 -5.99
CA LEU A 169 2.50 -19.96 -5.24
C LEU A 169 2.10 -20.06 -3.77
N PRO A 170 2.75 -20.94 -2.99
CA PRO A 170 2.50 -20.92 -1.58
C PRO A 170 2.68 -19.46 -1.16
N GLU A 171 1.67 -18.85 -0.51
CA GLU A 171 2.02 -17.86 0.50
C GLU A 171 3.23 -18.48 1.18
N GLU A 172 4.31 -17.74 1.40
CA GLU A 172 5.28 -18.20 2.39
C GLU A 172 4.39 -18.68 3.52
N ASN A 173 4.20 -20.02 3.54
CA ASN A 173 3.15 -20.60 4.37
C ASN A 173 3.60 -20.32 5.77
N THR A 174 3.13 -19.20 6.30
CA THR A 174 3.23 -18.89 7.70
C THR A 174 2.31 -19.87 8.41
N THR A 175 2.70 -21.14 8.35
CA THR A 175 2.18 -22.22 9.21
C THR A 175 2.59 -21.98 10.66
N VAL A 176 3.49 -21.01 10.89
CA VAL A 176 3.93 -20.60 12.23
C VAL A 176 2.84 -19.73 12.85
N PRO A 177 2.18 -20.20 13.93
CA PRO A 177 1.08 -19.46 14.59
C PRO A 177 1.45 -18.02 14.95
N GLN A 178 2.72 -17.77 15.28
CA GLN A 178 3.26 -16.45 15.63
C GLN A 178 3.22 -15.46 14.47
N GLU A 179 3.55 -15.90 13.27
CA GLU A 179 3.49 -15.01 12.08
C GLU A 179 2.05 -14.72 11.69
N LEU A 180 1.15 -15.71 11.80
CA LEU A 180 -0.28 -15.49 11.61
C LEU A 180 -0.82 -14.45 12.61
N LEU A 181 -0.39 -14.55 13.87
CA LEU A 181 -0.75 -13.58 14.90
C LEU A 181 -0.23 -12.20 14.57
N THR A 182 1.03 -12.08 14.13
CA THR A 182 1.65 -10.84 13.69
C THR A 182 0.88 -10.21 12.52
N ARG A 183 0.45 -11.01 11.55
CA ARG A 183 -0.39 -10.54 10.42
C ARG A 183 -1.74 -10.02 10.91
N LYS A 184 -2.43 -10.76 11.78
CA LYS A 184 -3.71 -10.32 12.37
C LYS A 184 -3.55 -9.02 13.15
N PHE A 185 -2.49 -8.90 13.96
CA PHE A 185 -2.18 -7.66 14.69
C PHE A 185 -2.00 -6.47 13.75
N ARG A 186 -1.16 -6.60 12.71
CA ARG A 186 -0.94 -5.52 11.73
C ARG A 186 -2.23 -5.11 11.01
N THR A 187 -3.09 -6.08 10.66
CA THR A 187 -4.41 -5.80 10.08
C THR A 187 -5.30 -5.02 11.05
N LEU A 188 -5.30 -5.38 12.32
CA LEU A 188 -6.07 -4.65 13.35
C LEU A 188 -5.53 -3.24 13.56
N VAL A 189 -4.21 -3.05 13.57
CA VAL A 189 -3.59 -1.72 13.66
C VAL A 189 -4.03 -0.85 12.50
N ALA A 190 -3.93 -1.35 11.27
CA ALA A 190 -4.33 -0.60 10.07
C ALA A 190 -5.81 -0.15 10.09
N ARG A 191 -6.68 -0.92 10.74
CA ARG A 191 -8.11 -0.61 10.84
C ARG A 191 -8.48 0.30 12.00
N ASN A 192 -7.72 0.24 13.11
CA ASN A 192 -8.14 0.82 14.38
C ASN A 192 -7.14 1.81 15.00
N PHE A 193 -6.04 2.19 14.33
CA PHE A 193 -5.00 3.06 14.89
C PHE A 193 -5.50 4.46 15.28
N ILE A 194 -6.61 4.92 14.68
CA ILE A 194 -7.27 6.18 15.05
C ILE A 194 -8.04 6.00 16.35
N GLU A 195 -8.72 4.85 16.52
CA GLU A 195 -9.55 4.54 17.70
C GLU A 195 -8.69 4.33 18.94
N SER A 196 -7.59 3.57 18.81
CA SER A 196 -6.72 3.28 19.92
C SER A 196 -5.25 3.12 19.54
N LYS A 197 -4.38 3.61 20.41
CA LYS A 197 -2.92 3.43 20.33
C LYS A 197 -2.39 2.49 21.42
N GLU A 198 -3.29 1.87 22.19
CA GLU A 198 -2.94 1.05 23.34
C GLU A 198 -2.81 -0.44 22.97
N VAL A 199 -1.71 -1.07 23.38
CA VAL A 199 -1.43 -2.48 23.08
C VAL A 199 -2.52 -3.41 23.61
N GLY A 200 -3.08 -3.09 24.81
CA GLY A 200 -4.15 -3.85 25.43
C GLY A 200 -5.42 -3.95 24.56
N PHE A 201 -5.75 -2.89 23.84
CA PHE A 201 -6.88 -2.86 22.93
C PHE A 201 -6.75 -3.90 21.82
N TYR A 202 -5.57 -4.05 21.24
CA TYR A 202 -5.30 -5.03 20.17
C TYR A 202 -5.20 -6.44 20.71
N ALA A 203 -4.56 -6.62 21.86
CA ALA A 203 -4.44 -7.92 22.52
C ALA A 203 -5.82 -8.48 22.89
N ALA A 204 -6.72 -7.65 23.42
CA ALA A 204 -8.10 -8.06 23.71
C ALA A 204 -8.86 -8.54 22.46
N ARG A 205 -8.73 -7.83 21.32
CA ARG A 205 -9.35 -8.23 20.05
C ARG A 205 -8.75 -9.51 19.44
N LEU A 206 -7.53 -9.85 19.82
CA LEU A 206 -6.84 -11.08 19.42
C LEU A 206 -7.07 -12.22 20.44
N HIS A 207 -7.80 -11.96 21.53
CA HIS A 207 -8.08 -12.92 22.62
C HIS A 207 -6.80 -13.46 23.28
N ILE A 208 -5.79 -12.59 23.47
CA ILE A 208 -4.51 -12.91 24.10
C ILE A 208 -4.10 -11.81 25.08
N THR A 209 -3.08 -12.09 25.89
CA THR A 209 -2.52 -11.10 26.81
C THR A 209 -1.62 -10.10 26.07
N PRO A 210 -1.53 -8.83 26.52
CA PRO A 210 -0.59 -7.85 25.98
C PRO A 210 0.88 -8.31 26.05
N LYS A 211 1.23 -9.06 27.10
CA LYS A 211 2.57 -9.62 27.29
C LYS A 211 2.89 -10.62 26.17
N TYR A 212 2.04 -11.63 25.99
CA TYR A 212 2.21 -12.64 24.93
C TYR A 212 2.25 -12.02 23.53
N LEU A 213 1.35 -11.06 23.26
CA LEU A 213 1.39 -10.32 21.99
C LEU A 213 2.75 -9.65 21.76
N SER A 214 3.29 -8.95 22.77
CA SER A 214 4.57 -8.25 22.67
C SER A 214 5.74 -9.23 22.47
N GLU A 215 5.76 -10.35 23.14
CA GLU A 215 6.78 -11.41 22.99
C GLU A 215 6.78 -11.94 21.54
N VAL A 216 5.62 -12.33 21.02
CA VAL A 216 5.49 -12.85 19.64
C VAL A 216 5.90 -11.80 18.61
N LEU A 217 5.52 -10.52 18.80
CA LEU A 217 5.88 -9.46 17.85
C LEU A 217 7.39 -9.19 17.86
N VAL A 218 8.05 -9.21 19.02
CA VAL A 218 9.51 -9.07 19.10
C VAL A 218 10.21 -10.24 18.43
N GLU A 219 9.74 -11.47 18.68
CA GLU A 219 10.28 -12.69 18.06
C GLU A 219 10.18 -12.63 16.52
N THR A 220 9.01 -12.26 15.99
CA THR A 220 8.74 -12.32 14.54
C THR A 220 9.18 -11.07 13.76
N THR A 221 9.31 -9.92 14.43
CA THR A 221 9.58 -8.64 13.74
C THR A 221 10.79 -7.87 14.28
N GLY A 222 11.35 -8.28 15.41
CA GLY A 222 12.37 -7.52 16.13
C GLY A 222 11.83 -6.25 16.81
N LYS A 223 10.50 -6.00 16.84
CA LYS A 223 9.89 -4.77 17.31
C LYS A 223 8.76 -5.03 18.29
N THR A 224 8.60 -4.13 19.25
CA THR A 224 7.47 -4.18 20.18
C THR A 224 6.15 -3.80 19.50
N ALA A 225 5.03 -4.20 20.09
CA ALA A 225 3.69 -3.82 19.64
C ALA A 225 3.53 -2.29 19.53
N LYS A 226 4.05 -1.52 20.50
CA LYS A 226 3.99 -0.05 20.50
C LYS A 226 4.78 0.58 19.37
N GLU A 227 5.94 0.03 19.05
CA GLU A 227 6.76 0.48 17.90
C GLU A 227 6.02 0.24 16.60
N LEU A 228 5.42 -0.94 16.40
CA LEU A 228 4.67 -1.25 15.19
C LEU A 228 3.42 -0.38 15.02
N ILE A 229 2.71 -0.06 16.11
CA ILE A 229 1.59 0.88 16.10
C ILE A 229 2.08 2.28 15.69
N ASN A 230 3.16 2.76 16.31
CA ASN A 230 3.73 4.07 16.01
C ASN A 230 4.25 4.15 14.57
N GLU A 231 4.92 3.13 14.06
CA GLU A 231 5.36 3.07 12.67
C GLU A 231 4.18 3.26 11.71
N HIS A 232 3.07 2.58 11.96
CA HIS A 232 1.88 2.73 11.14
C HIS A 232 1.32 4.16 11.21
N ILE A 233 1.19 4.72 12.42
CA ILE A 233 0.69 6.09 12.63
C ILE A 233 1.57 7.12 11.92
N PHE A 234 2.91 7.00 12.02
CA PHE A 234 3.82 7.97 11.40
C PHE A 234 3.99 7.75 9.89
N LEU A 235 3.76 6.53 9.39
CA LEU A 235 3.63 6.30 7.96
C LEU A 235 2.41 7.07 7.40
N GLU A 236 1.28 7.00 8.07
CA GLU A 236 0.07 7.75 7.75
C GLU A 236 0.30 9.27 7.85
N ALA A 237 0.95 9.73 8.93
CA ALA A 237 1.29 11.13 9.11
C ALA A 237 2.13 11.68 7.95
N ARG A 238 3.15 10.95 7.53
CA ARG A 238 4.01 11.32 6.39
C ARG A 238 3.21 11.43 5.09
N SER A 239 2.32 10.47 4.85
CA SER A 239 1.41 10.48 3.70
C SER A 239 0.52 11.73 3.70
N LEU A 240 -0.14 12.03 4.84
CA LEU A 240 -1.01 13.19 4.96
C LEU A 240 -0.26 14.52 4.80
N LEU A 241 0.94 14.62 5.37
CA LEU A 241 1.77 15.82 5.28
C LEU A 241 2.14 16.17 3.84
N LYS A 242 2.41 15.17 3.00
CA LYS A 242 2.80 15.36 1.59
C LYS A 242 1.63 15.46 0.63
N GLN A 243 0.53 14.79 0.94
CA GLN A 243 -0.58 14.64 -0.01
C GLN A 243 -1.79 15.53 0.32
N THR A 244 -1.79 16.26 1.42
CA THR A 244 -2.96 17.04 1.81
C THR A 244 -2.63 18.48 2.18
N PRO A 245 -3.57 19.43 1.98
CA PRO A 245 -3.45 20.79 2.49
C PRO A 245 -3.79 20.90 3.98
N MET A 246 -4.05 19.78 4.69
CA MET A 246 -4.40 19.78 6.11
C MET A 246 -3.31 20.46 6.93
N THR A 247 -3.70 21.27 7.88
CA THR A 247 -2.78 21.84 8.87
C THR A 247 -2.18 20.75 9.76
N ILE A 248 -1.05 21.04 10.41
CA ILE A 248 -0.43 20.09 11.36
C ILE A 248 -1.39 19.73 12.49
N LYS A 249 -2.22 20.69 12.91
CA LYS A 249 -3.24 20.49 13.93
C LYS A 249 -4.32 19.51 13.45
N GLU A 250 -4.85 19.71 12.27
CA GLU A 250 -5.86 18.81 11.68
C GLU A 250 -5.32 17.40 11.49
N ILE A 251 -4.06 17.24 11.04
CA ILE A 251 -3.42 15.93 10.93
C ILE A 251 -3.27 15.26 12.30
N ALA A 252 -2.84 15.99 13.32
CA ALA A 252 -2.72 15.46 14.66
C ALA A 252 -4.06 14.91 15.17
N TYR A 253 -5.13 15.70 15.07
CA TYR A 253 -6.48 15.28 15.51
C TYR A 253 -7.01 14.12 14.65
N TRP A 254 -6.79 14.14 13.34
CA TRP A 254 -7.20 13.05 12.46
C TRP A 254 -6.53 11.73 12.83
N LEU A 255 -5.25 11.76 13.22
CA LEU A 255 -4.51 10.59 13.69
C LEU A 255 -4.85 10.21 15.15
N GLY A 256 -5.85 10.84 15.75
CA GLY A 256 -6.29 10.55 17.11
C GLY A 256 -5.31 11.02 18.19
N PHE A 257 -4.59 12.13 17.97
CA PHE A 257 -3.83 12.82 19.00
C PHE A 257 -4.70 13.93 19.59
N GLU A 258 -4.78 14.00 20.90
CA GLU A 258 -5.53 15.03 21.62
C GLU A 258 -4.80 16.38 21.65
N ASP A 259 -3.46 16.35 21.52
CA ASP A 259 -2.59 17.53 21.57
C ASP A 259 -1.64 17.57 20.39
N GLN A 260 -1.63 18.72 19.68
CA GLN A 260 -0.76 18.96 18.54
C GLN A 260 0.72 18.95 18.95
N SER A 261 1.06 19.51 20.12
CA SER A 261 2.47 19.63 20.56
C SER A 261 3.04 18.25 20.88
N TYR A 262 2.21 17.37 21.45
CA TYR A 262 2.59 15.98 21.66
C TYR A 262 2.83 15.26 20.32
N PHE A 263 1.94 15.42 19.35
CA PHE A 263 2.12 14.87 18.00
C PHE A 263 3.44 15.36 17.37
N VAL A 264 3.73 16.66 17.41
CA VAL A 264 4.95 17.24 16.82
C VAL A 264 6.21 16.64 17.45
N ARG A 265 6.24 16.54 18.80
CA ARG A 265 7.36 15.92 19.52
C ARG A 265 7.52 14.43 19.17
N ALA A 266 6.42 13.68 19.14
CA ALA A 266 6.43 12.27 18.80
C ALA A 266 6.85 12.01 17.35
N PHE A 267 6.35 12.81 16.42
CA PHE A 267 6.76 12.77 15.00
C PHE A 267 8.27 13.04 14.84
N LYS A 268 8.76 14.14 15.46
CA LYS A 268 10.18 14.49 15.39
C LYS A 268 11.06 13.38 15.97
N ARG A 269 10.69 12.80 17.10
CA ARG A 269 11.41 11.68 17.73
C ARG A 269 11.48 10.44 16.82
N HIS A 270 10.41 10.19 16.06
CA HIS A 270 10.28 8.97 15.24
C HIS A 270 10.85 9.12 13.83
N ILE A 271 10.72 10.32 13.24
CA ILE A 271 11.10 10.61 11.85
C ILE A 271 12.41 11.40 11.76
N GLY A 272 12.86 12.02 12.86
CA GLY A 272 14.10 12.82 12.92
C GLY A 272 13.90 14.30 12.58
N THR A 273 12.79 14.70 11.99
CA THR A 273 12.48 16.07 11.58
C THR A 273 11.09 16.50 12.04
N THR A 274 10.79 17.81 12.06
CA THR A 274 9.46 18.27 12.42
C THR A 274 8.44 18.00 11.30
N PRO A 275 7.13 17.88 11.62
CA PRO A 275 6.10 17.75 10.58
C PRO A 275 6.12 18.89 9.55
N MET A 276 6.43 20.11 10.01
CA MET A 276 6.51 21.28 9.13
C MET A 276 7.68 21.18 8.15
N ASP A 277 8.85 20.81 8.65
CA ASP A 277 10.06 20.65 7.82
C ASP A 277 9.89 19.48 6.85
N TYR A 278 9.33 18.36 7.33
CA TYR A 278 9.01 17.21 6.46
C TYR A 278 8.06 17.58 5.32
N ARG A 279 7.07 18.44 5.57
CA ARG A 279 6.15 18.92 4.54
C ARG A 279 6.85 19.74 3.46
N LYS A 280 7.83 20.57 3.86
CA LYS A 280 8.54 21.49 2.95
C LYS A 280 9.63 20.79 2.13
N ALA A 281 10.27 19.76 2.68
CA ALA A 281 11.27 18.95 1.98
C ALA A 281 10.67 18.21 0.80
#